data_57dc65e7da78b95583af6bf6291558b2
#
_entry.id   57dc65e7da78b95583af6bf6291558b2
#
_cell.length_a   1.000
_cell.length_b   1.000
_cell.length_c   1.000
_cell.angle_alpha   90.00
_cell.angle_beta   90.00
_cell.angle_gamma   90.00
#
_symmetry.space_group_name_H-M   'P 1'
#
loop_
_entity.id
_entity.type
_entity.pdbx_description
1 polymer ?
#
loop_
_entity_poly.entity_id
_entity_poly.type
_entity_poly.pdbx_seq_one_letter_code
_entity_poly.pdbx_strand_id
1 'polypeptide(L)'
;MGKHVGLIERREVIGGVCINSGTIPSKTIREAVLHLSGYYYQNVYGVNYRVKEKITMADLAFRVQHVIKTEVDVIQGQLSRNNIEMINGVATFLDPHTVRVDSPRGQQTYTAEAFIIATGTKPAASSKIAINGRNIIDSDQILSMPEIPKTLIVVGGGVIGVEYTCMFATLGVRIILIEKRPRLLEFADAEMVEALSYNLRDHRVTMRLNEEVQSVEEMPDGSVVAYLESKKKLSGDALLYAVGRQGNVDELNLPAAQVDVDARGRIPVDAGYCTKQPHIYAVGDVIGFPSLASVSMEQGRIACANAFGKTIQSNPASYPYGIYTIPEISFIGKTEEQLTDDDVPYEVGVAYYREIARGQIRGDTTGRLKIIFHRETKAILGVHIIGEGATELLHIGQAVMILGGTVDYFINTVFNYPTLAECYKAAAFNGVNKLTKL
;
A
#
# COMPACT_ATOMS: atom_id res chain seq x y z
N MET A 1 19.53 18.26 -15.76
CA MET A 1 20.35 17.45 -16.67
C MET A 1 20.39 17.98 -18.11
N GLY A 2 19.64 19.02 -18.44
CA GLY A 2 19.63 19.65 -19.77
C GLY A 2 19.08 18.75 -20.90
N LYS A 3 18.18 17.84 -20.55
CA LYS A 3 17.53 16.93 -21.52
C LYS A 3 16.12 17.43 -21.83
N HIS A 4 15.67 17.20 -23.05
CA HIS A 4 14.27 17.39 -23.42
C HIS A 4 13.47 16.16 -22.99
N VAL A 5 12.37 16.39 -22.28
CA VAL A 5 11.53 15.31 -21.73
C VAL A 5 10.08 15.59 -22.09
N GLY A 6 9.43 14.59 -22.71
CA GLY A 6 7.98 14.56 -22.92
C GLY A 6 7.36 13.53 -21.96
N LEU A 7 6.29 13.88 -21.27
CA LEU A 7 5.47 13.00 -20.46
C LEU A 7 4.14 12.75 -21.16
N ILE A 8 3.92 11.51 -21.59
CA ILE A 8 2.68 11.11 -22.23
C ILE A 8 1.72 10.57 -21.17
N GLU A 9 0.54 11.19 -21.04
CA GLU A 9 -0.50 10.76 -20.10
C GLU A 9 -1.84 10.62 -20.86
N ARG A 10 -2.45 9.44 -20.72
CA ARG A 10 -3.73 9.16 -21.41
C ARG A 10 -4.94 9.81 -20.75
N ARG A 11 -4.86 10.09 -19.44
CA ARG A 11 -5.94 10.77 -18.70
C ARG A 11 -5.74 12.27 -18.78
N GLU A 12 -6.85 13.01 -18.70
CA GLU A 12 -6.79 14.49 -18.61
C GLU A 12 -6.10 14.96 -17.33
N VAL A 13 -6.17 14.13 -16.27
CA VAL A 13 -5.61 14.45 -14.95
C VAL A 13 -4.40 13.56 -14.69
N ILE A 14 -3.26 14.19 -14.46
CA ILE A 14 -1.98 13.56 -14.13
C ILE A 14 -1.99 12.90 -12.75
N GLY A 15 -1.06 11.98 -12.50
CA GLY A 15 -0.79 11.39 -11.17
C GLY A 15 -1.22 9.93 -11.05
N GLY A 16 -1.86 9.37 -12.07
CA GLY A 16 -2.19 7.95 -12.14
C GLY A 16 -3.04 7.47 -10.96
N VAL A 17 -2.91 6.18 -10.62
CA VAL A 17 -3.65 5.55 -9.51
C VAL A 17 -3.28 6.16 -8.16
N CYS A 18 -2.01 6.48 -7.93
CA CYS A 18 -1.55 7.01 -6.66
C CYS A 18 -2.34 8.25 -6.23
N ILE A 19 -2.55 9.19 -7.14
CA ILE A 19 -3.19 10.48 -6.84
C ILE A 19 -4.71 10.41 -7.03
N ASN A 20 -5.20 9.69 -8.05
CA ASN A 20 -6.59 9.84 -8.49
C ASN A 20 -7.56 8.78 -7.93
N SER A 21 -7.13 7.55 -7.64
CA SER A 21 -8.04 6.47 -7.22
C SER A 21 -7.50 5.54 -6.13
N GLY A 22 -6.21 5.58 -5.83
CA GLY A 22 -5.56 4.65 -4.91
C GLY A 22 -5.05 5.30 -3.63
N THR A 23 -3.73 5.48 -3.54
CA THR A 23 -3.01 5.84 -2.31
C THR A 23 -3.56 7.10 -1.64
N ILE A 24 -3.54 8.25 -2.31
CA ILE A 24 -3.95 9.53 -1.71
C ILE A 24 -5.45 9.54 -1.37
N PRO A 25 -6.37 9.16 -2.28
CA PRO A 25 -7.79 9.08 -1.96
C PRO A 25 -8.11 8.16 -0.79
N SER A 26 -7.58 6.94 -0.76
CA SER A 26 -7.89 5.98 0.31
C SER A 26 -7.38 6.45 1.68
N LYS A 27 -6.18 7.07 1.75
CA LYS A 27 -5.65 7.60 3.01
C LYS A 27 -6.43 8.84 3.47
N THR A 28 -6.86 9.69 2.53
CA THR A 28 -7.74 10.83 2.85
C THR A 28 -9.07 10.36 3.43
N ILE A 29 -9.69 9.31 2.87
CA ILE A 29 -10.91 8.71 3.42
C ILE A 29 -10.65 8.08 4.78
N ARG A 30 -9.54 7.35 4.95
CA ARG A 30 -9.16 6.79 6.24
C ARG A 30 -9.11 7.85 7.34
N GLU A 31 -8.46 8.99 7.08
CA GLU A 31 -8.42 10.10 8.03
C GLU A 31 -9.83 10.65 8.33
N ALA A 32 -10.69 10.76 7.32
CA ALA A 32 -12.09 11.16 7.53
C ALA A 32 -12.85 10.14 8.40
N VAL A 33 -12.65 8.83 8.16
CA VAL A 33 -13.24 7.75 8.98
C VAL A 33 -12.80 7.88 10.43
N LEU A 34 -11.50 8.00 10.69
CA LEU A 34 -10.94 8.11 12.04
C LEU A 34 -11.48 9.34 12.78
N HIS A 35 -11.52 10.48 12.09
CA HIS A 35 -12.00 11.73 12.67
C HIS A 35 -13.51 11.69 12.96
N LEU A 36 -14.32 11.37 11.95
CA LEU A 36 -15.78 11.44 12.05
C LEU A 36 -16.38 10.36 12.97
N SER A 37 -15.79 9.17 12.98
CA SER A 37 -16.18 8.10 13.92
C SER A 37 -15.73 8.35 15.35
N GLY A 38 -14.75 9.24 15.56
CA GLY A 38 -14.14 9.45 16.87
C GLY A 38 -13.28 8.28 17.36
N TYR A 39 -12.80 7.44 16.45
CA TYR A 39 -12.12 6.16 16.75
C TYR A 39 -11.10 6.25 17.89
N TYR A 40 -10.17 7.20 17.84
CA TYR A 40 -9.11 7.34 18.85
C TYR A 40 -9.64 7.72 20.25
N TYR A 41 -10.83 8.28 20.33
CA TYR A 41 -11.41 8.76 21.59
C TYR A 41 -12.42 7.79 22.19
N GLN A 42 -12.86 6.77 21.45
CA GLN A 42 -13.81 5.77 21.95
C GLN A 42 -13.25 4.99 23.14
N ASN A 43 -11.95 4.67 23.14
CA ASN A 43 -11.30 3.99 24.25
C ASN A 43 -11.16 4.88 25.51
N VAL A 44 -11.24 6.19 25.36
CA VAL A 44 -11.08 7.17 26.46
C VAL A 44 -12.44 7.67 26.96
N TYR A 45 -13.36 8.02 26.04
CA TYR A 45 -14.65 8.63 26.36
C TYR A 45 -15.85 7.69 26.19
N GLY A 46 -15.60 6.43 25.83
CA GLY A 46 -16.60 5.37 25.67
C GLY A 46 -16.99 5.13 24.21
N VAL A 47 -17.45 3.92 23.94
CA VAL A 47 -17.75 3.39 22.58
C VAL A 47 -18.84 4.18 21.83
N ASN A 48 -19.61 5.01 22.50
CA ASN A 48 -20.64 5.85 21.89
C ASN A 48 -20.10 7.22 21.47
N TYR A 49 -18.83 7.55 21.78
CA TYR A 49 -18.24 8.81 21.34
C TYR A 49 -18.15 8.86 19.81
N ARG A 50 -18.73 9.88 19.22
CA ARG A 50 -18.69 10.14 17.76
C ARG A 50 -18.68 11.65 17.52
N VAL A 51 -17.96 12.08 16.49
CA VAL A 51 -17.98 13.47 16.02
C VAL A 51 -19.23 13.72 15.16
N LYS A 52 -19.66 12.70 14.42
CA LYS A 52 -20.86 12.75 13.59
C LYS A 52 -21.68 11.47 13.75
N GLU A 53 -22.99 11.60 14.04
CA GLU A 53 -23.85 10.43 14.25
C GLU A 53 -24.11 9.63 12.96
N LYS A 54 -24.41 10.32 11.85
CA LYS A 54 -24.66 9.69 10.54
C LYS A 54 -23.61 10.14 9.54
N ILE A 55 -22.62 9.28 9.33
CA ILE A 55 -21.56 9.47 8.33
C ILE A 55 -22.06 8.94 6.98
N THR A 56 -21.83 9.69 5.90
CA THR A 56 -22.22 9.33 4.52
C THR A 56 -20.99 9.21 3.64
N MET A 57 -21.13 8.56 2.46
CA MET A 57 -20.03 8.54 1.46
C MET A 57 -19.64 9.95 1.03
N ALA A 58 -20.60 10.88 0.93
CA ALA A 58 -20.31 12.28 0.62
C ALA A 58 -19.42 12.95 1.68
N ASP A 59 -19.61 12.65 2.97
CA ASP A 59 -18.74 13.15 4.03
C ASP A 59 -17.31 12.63 3.90
N LEU A 60 -17.16 11.35 3.58
CA LEU A 60 -15.86 10.71 3.38
C LEU A 60 -15.14 11.25 2.15
N ALA A 61 -15.88 11.47 1.06
CA ALA A 61 -15.36 11.98 -0.20
C ALA A 61 -15.13 13.51 -0.19
N PHE A 62 -15.70 14.24 0.74
CA PHE A 62 -15.70 15.72 0.76
C PHE A 62 -14.29 16.30 0.59
N ARG A 63 -13.31 15.77 1.30
CA ARG A 63 -11.94 16.27 1.27
C ARG A 63 -11.11 15.67 0.14
N VAL A 64 -11.52 14.53 -0.40
CA VAL A 64 -10.74 13.77 -1.40
C VAL A 64 -10.49 14.62 -2.64
N GLN A 65 -11.53 15.23 -3.20
CA GLN A 65 -11.42 16.06 -4.41
C GLN A 65 -10.47 17.25 -4.22
N HIS A 66 -10.54 17.88 -3.04
CA HIS A 66 -9.63 18.99 -2.72
C HIS A 66 -8.17 18.51 -2.65
N VAL A 67 -7.91 17.39 -1.98
CA VAL A 67 -6.54 16.84 -1.85
C VAL A 67 -6.01 16.42 -3.22
N ILE A 68 -6.80 15.69 -4.02
CA ILE A 68 -6.43 15.31 -5.39
C ILE A 68 -6.04 16.56 -6.21
N LYS A 69 -6.89 17.59 -6.20
CA LYS A 69 -6.62 18.83 -6.93
C LYS A 69 -5.31 19.47 -6.49
N THR A 70 -5.08 19.57 -5.19
CA THR A 70 -3.84 20.15 -4.64
C THR A 70 -2.61 19.36 -5.09
N GLU A 71 -2.66 18.03 -5.02
CA GLU A 71 -1.57 17.17 -5.47
C GLU A 71 -1.31 17.30 -6.98
N VAL A 72 -2.37 17.37 -7.78
CA VAL A 72 -2.26 17.59 -9.24
C VAL A 72 -1.61 18.94 -9.52
N ASP A 73 -2.02 20.00 -8.82
CA ASP A 73 -1.43 21.35 -9.00
C ASP A 73 0.08 21.35 -8.63
N VAL A 74 0.46 20.64 -7.57
CA VAL A 74 1.86 20.45 -7.17
C VAL A 74 2.66 19.74 -8.27
N ILE A 75 2.16 18.63 -8.80
CA ILE A 75 2.82 17.87 -9.86
C ILE A 75 2.95 18.72 -11.13
N GLN A 76 1.90 19.40 -11.56
CA GLN A 76 1.93 20.29 -12.72
C GLN A 76 2.95 21.41 -12.55
N GLY A 77 3.02 22.00 -11.35
CA GLY A 77 4.01 23.00 -11.00
C GLY A 77 5.45 22.45 -11.08
N GLN A 78 5.67 21.19 -10.65
CA GLN A 78 6.97 20.52 -10.74
C GLN A 78 7.38 20.27 -12.21
N LEU A 79 6.45 19.79 -13.05
CA LEU A 79 6.71 19.55 -14.48
C LEU A 79 7.05 20.85 -15.20
N SER A 80 6.26 21.90 -14.97
CA SER A 80 6.46 23.22 -15.58
C SER A 80 7.84 23.82 -15.20
N ARG A 81 8.21 23.79 -13.91
CA ARG A 81 9.51 24.30 -13.45
C ARG A 81 10.70 23.54 -14.02
N ASN A 82 10.51 22.28 -14.41
CA ASN A 82 11.54 21.44 -15.01
C ASN A 82 11.47 21.41 -16.55
N ASN A 83 10.60 22.22 -17.18
CA ASN A 83 10.38 22.26 -18.62
C ASN A 83 10.06 20.90 -19.23
N ILE A 84 9.23 20.10 -18.54
CA ILE A 84 8.74 18.81 -19.03
C ILE A 84 7.47 19.05 -19.81
N GLU A 85 7.46 18.64 -21.09
CA GLU A 85 6.30 18.78 -21.97
C GLU A 85 5.24 17.72 -21.64
N MET A 86 4.02 18.18 -21.41
CA MET A 86 2.86 17.30 -21.21
C MET A 86 2.19 17.00 -22.54
N ILE A 87 2.13 15.71 -22.88
CA ILE A 87 1.51 15.21 -24.11
C ILE A 87 0.30 14.35 -23.68
N ASN A 88 -0.91 14.85 -23.92
CA ASN A 88 -2.12 14.11 -23.58
C ASN A 88 -2.49 13.16 -24.72
N GLY A 89 -2.62 11.86 -24.41
CA GLY A 89 -3.01 10.83 -25.37
C GLY A 89 -2.54 9.44 -24.95
N VAL A 90 -2.92 8.45 -25.76
CA VAL A 90 -2.56 7.05 -25.58
C VAL A 90 -1.31 6.74 -26.39
N ALA A 91 -0.24 6.31 -25.72
CA ALA A 91 1.01 5.93 -26.36
C ALA A 91 0.98 4.47 -26.84
N THR A 92 1.44 4.25 -28.07
CA THR A 92 1.60 2.93 -28.67
C THR A 92 2.95 2.85 -29.37
N PHE A 93 3.78 1.87 -29.06
CA PHE A 93 5.05 1.66 -29.77
C PHE A 93 4.82 1.21 -31.22
N LEU A 94 5.51 1.86 -32.14
CA LEU A 94 5.60 1.46 -33.56
C LEU A 94 6.86 0.61 -33.81
N ASP A 95 7.93 0.95 -33.13
CA ASP A 95 9.22 0.28 -33.09
C ASP A 95 9.95 0.62 -31.77
N PRO A 96 11.17 0.10 -31.47
CA PRO A 96 11.85 0.37 -30.21
C PRO A 96 12.18 1.86 -29.94
N HIS A 97 12.23 2.71 -30.94
CA HIS A 97 12.59 4.13 -30.84
C HIS A 97 11.43 5.09 -31.12
N THR A 98 10.27 4.56 -31.52
CA THR A 98 9.16 5.38 -32.02
C THR A 98 7.86 5.03 -31.32
N VAL A 99 7.17 6.05 -30.79
CA VAL A 99 5.83 5.94 -30.26
C VAL A 99 4.85 6.80 -31.01
N ARG A 100 3.67 6.27 -31.31
CA ARG A 100 2.52 7.03 -31.75
C ARG A 100 1.68 7.41 -30.53
N VAL A 101 1.21 8.63 -30.49
CA VAL A 101 0.28 9.12 -29.47
C VAL A 101 -1.05 9.45 -30.14
N ASP A 102 -2.08 8.73 -29.75
CA ASP A 102 -3.45 8.94 -30.20
C ASP A 102 -4.17 9.86 -29.20
N SER A 103 -4.55 11.05 -29.63
CA SER A 103 -5.21 12.08 -28.83
C SER A 103 -6.50 12.57 -29.48
N PRO A 104 -7.40 13.28 -28.77
CA PRO A 104 -8.57 13.92 -29.36
C PRO A 104 -8.23 14.94 -30.46
N ARG A 105 -6.99 15.43 -30.51
CA ARG A 105 -6.50 16.37 -31.51
C ARG A 105 -5.88 15.69 -32.73
N GLY A 106 -5.86 14.39 -32.80
CA GLY A 106 -5.28 13.58 -33.85
C GLY A 106 -4.09 12.72 -33.38
N GLN A 107 -3.44 12.09 -34.34
CA GLN A 107 -2.28 11.24 -34.15
C GLN A 107 -0.98 12.00 -34.32
N GLN A 108 -0.03 11.81 -33.44
CA GLN A 108 1.32 12.34 -33.53
C GLN A 108 2.34 11.23 -33.24
N THR A 109 3.49 11.34 -33.89
CA THR A 109 4.58 10.38 -33.73
C THR A 109 5.78 11.08 -33.07
N TYR A 110 6.35 10.42 -32.05
CA TYR A 110 7.50 10.90 -31.31
C TYR A 110 8.62 9.86 -31.34
N THR A 111 9.85 10.35 -31.44
CA THR A 111 11.04 9.51 -31.30
C THR A 111 11.83 9.95 -30.07
N ALA A 112 12.50 9.01 -29.40
CA ALA A 112 13.33 9.32 -28.24
C ALA A 112 14.58 8.43 -28.19
N GLU A 113 15.65 8.95 -27.57
CA GLU A 113 16.86 8.20 -27.25
C GLU A 113 16.64 7.18 -26.14
N ALA A 114 15.71 7.49 -25.20
CA ALA A 114 15.34 6.61 -24.11
C ALA A 114 13.86 6.74 -23.75
N PHE A 115 13.27 5.63 -23.33
CA PHE A 115 11.89 5.56 -22.84
C PHE A 115 11.86 5.05 -21.40
N ILE A 116 10.95 5.61 -20.57
CA ILE A 116 10.64 5.10 -19.25
C ILE A 116 9.15 4.77 -19.21
N ILE A 117 8.83 3.48 -19.09
CA ILE A 117 7.45 2.99 -18.98
C ILE A 117 7.04 3.03 -17.52
N ALA A 118 6.10 3.90 -17.17
CA ALA A 118 5.59 4.09 -15.81
C ALA A 118 4.05 4.02 -15.77
N THR A 119 3.46 3.13 -16.57
CA THR A 119 2.01 3.06 -16.80
C THR A 119 1.23 2.44 -15.62
N GLY A 120 1.95 1.94 -14.61
CA GLY A 120 1.35 1.41 -13.38
C GLY A 120 0.52 0.15 -13.61
N THR A 121 -0.56 0.03 -12.84
CA THR A 121 -1.41 -1.16 -12.83
C THR A 121 -2.89 -0.79 -12.90
N LYS A 122 -3.72 -1.77 -13.22
CA LYS A 122 -5.18 -1.75 -13.12
C LYS A 122 -5.66 -2.92 -12.25
N PRO A 123 -6.88 -2.89 -11.69
CA PRO A 123 -7.45 -4.03 -10.99
C PRO A 123 -7.39 -5.29 -11.86
N ALA A 124 -7.03 -6.43 -11.25
CA ALA A 124 -6.99 -7.70 -11.97
C ALA A 124 -8.40 -8.11 -12.41
N ALA A 125 -8.54 -8.43 -13.68
CA ALA A 125 -9.81 -8.97 -14.19
C ALA A 125 -10.06 -10.36 -13.60
N SER A 126 -11.33 -10.67 -13.32
CA SER A 126 -11.78 -12.00 -12.91
C SER A 126 -12.60 -12.63 -14.02
N SER A 127 -12.30 -13.88 -14.33
CA SER A 127 -13.17 -14.69 -15.20
C SER A 127 -14.38 -15.24 -14.46
N LYS A 128 -14.39 -15.21 -13.12
CA LYS A 128 -15.41 -15.77 -12.24
C LYS A 128 -16.39 -14.73 -11.69
N ILE A 129 -15.99 -13.46 -11.66
CA ILE A 129 -16.75 -12.38 -11.03
C ILE A 129 -16.87 -11.21 -11.99
N ALA A 130 -18.09 -10.94 -12.43
CA ALA A 130 -18.39 -9.80 -13.30
C ALA A 130 -18.56 -8.53 -12.43
N ILE A 131 -17.60 -7.60 -12.54
CA ILE A 131 -17.70 -6.28 -11.92
C ILE A 131 -18.77 -5.47 -12.66
N ASN A 132 -19.78 -4.96 -11.95
CA ASN A 132 -20.87 -4.18 -12.54
C ASN A 132 -20.78 -2.67 -12.26
N GLY A 133 -19.79 -2.24 -11.44
CA GLY A 133 -19.55 -0.84 -11.09
C GLY A 133 -20.61 -0.23 -10.16
N ARG A 134 -21.54 -1.00 -9.61
CA ARG A 134 -22.65 -0.55 -8.77
C ARG A 134 -22.56 -1.13 -7.35
N ASN A 135 -22.75 -2.43 -7.20
CA ASN A 135 -22.70 -3.18 -5.95
C ASN A 135 -21.72 -4.37 -5.99
N ILE A 136 -21.18 -4.70 -7.17
CA ILE A 136 -20.04 -5.60 -7.36
C ILE A 136 -18.95 -4.72 -7.98
N ILE A 137 -17.99 -4.30 -7.16
CA ILE A 137 -17.02 -3.25 -7.48
C ILE A 137 -15.59 -3.72 -7.24
N ASP A 138 -14.65 -3.05 -7.91
CA ASP A 138 -13.22 -3.17 -7.65
C ASP A 138 -12.66 -2.04 -6.79
N SER A 139 -11.37 -2.06 -6.55
CA SER A 139 -10.68 -1.07 -5.72
C SER A 139 -10.66 0.36 -6.28
N ASP A 140 -10.80 0.53 -7.59
CA ASP A 140 -10.80 1.85 -8.21
C ASP A 140 -12.21 2.49 -8.16
N GLN A 141 -13.25 1.67 -7.95
CA GLN A 141 -14.67 2.07 -7.96
C GLN A 141 -15.27 2.28 -6.56
N ILE A 142 -14.64 1.76 -5.49
CA ILE A 142 -15.20 1.80 -4.13
C ILE A 142 -15.50 3.22 -3.63
N LEU A 143 -14.70 4.19 -4.08
CA LEU A 143 -14.89 5.60 -3.73
C LEU A 143 -16.09 6.25 -4.42
N SER A 144 -16.62 5.59 -5.46
CA SER A 144 -17.79 6.04 -6.23
C SER A 144 -19.10 5.44 -5.74
N MET A 145 -19.07 4.65 -4.66
CA MET A 145 -20.30 4.09 -4.08
C MET A 145 -21.25 5.22 -3.62
N PRO A 146 -22.55 5.14 -3.93
CA PRO A 146 -23.50 6.18 -3.56
C PRO A 146 -23.78 6.21 -2.05
N GLU A 147 -23.74 5.05 -1.39
CA GLU A 147 -24.08 4.88 0.01
C GLU A 147 -23.14 3.90 0.72
N ILE A 148 -23.01 4.05 2.04
CA ILE A 148 -22.31 3.09 2.88
C ILE A 148 -23.21 1.85 3.04
N PRO A 149 -22.75 0.65 2.62
CA PRO A 149 -23.55 -0.57 2.72
C PRO A 149 -23.70 -0.98 4.19
N LYS A 150 -24.77 -1.71 4.53
CA LYS A 150 -24.92 -2.34 5.85
C LYS A 150 -24.03 -3.55 6.00
N THR A 151 -23.87 -4.33 4.91
CA THR A 151 -23.01 -5.52 4.85
C THR A 151 -22.16 -5.45 3.59
N LEU A 152 -20.83 -5.48 3.76
CA LEU A 152 -19.86 -5.50 2.66
C LEU A 152 -19.11 -6.83 2.66
N ILE A 153 -19.14 -7.52 1.53
CA ILE A 153 -18.29 -8.68 1.27
C ILE A 153 -16.99 -8.15 0.66
N VAL A 154 -15.84 -8.49 1.25
CA VAL A 154 -14.53 -8.14 0.72
C VAL A 154 -13.83 -9.42 0.29
N VAL A 155 -13.43 -9.50 -0.98
CA VAL A 155 -12.70 -10.63 -1.54
C VAL A 155 -11.24 -10.23 -1.75
N GLY A 156 -10.34 -10.84 -0.97
CA GLY A 156 -8.91 -10.59 -0.96
C GLY A 156 -8.41 -9.99 0.36
N GLY A 157 -7.52 -10.69 1.04
CA GLY A 157 -6.87 -10.31 2.31
C GLY A 157 -5.49 -9.64 2.12
N GLY A 158 -5.25 -9.03 0.95
CA GLY A 158 -4.10 -8.18 0.68
C GLY A 158 -4.29 -6.76 1.22
N VAL A 159 -3.31 -5.86 0.95
CA VAL A 159 -3.29 -4.48 1.46
C VAL A 159 -4.62 -3.77 1.24
N ILE A 160 -5.09 -3.74 -0.01
CA ILE A 160 -6.31 -3.01 -0.39
C ILE A 160 -7.54 -3.54 0.33
N GLY A 161 -7.76 -4.86 0.29
CA GLY A 161 -8.91 -5.48 0.94
C GLY A 161 -8.92 -5.28 2.45
N VAL A 162 -7.77 -5.39 3.09
CA VAL A 162 -7.66 -5.22 4.56
C VAL A 162 -7.80 -3.74 4.96
N GLU A 163 -7.22 -2.78 4.22
CA GLU A 163 -7.40 -1.35 4.50
C GLU A 163 -8.88 -0.95 4.43
N TYR A 164 -9.59 -1.32 3.36
CA TYR A 164 -11.03 -1.02 3.26
C TYR A 164 -11.87 -1.79 4.29
N THR A 165 -11.50 -3.04 4.60
CA THR A 165 -12.12 -3.78 5.71
C THR A 165 -12.05 -2.99 7.02
N CYS A 166 -10.86 -2.47 7.39
CA CYS A 166 -10.69 -1.66 8.59
C CYS A 166 -11.55 -0.39 8.57
N MET A 167 -11.51 0.35 7.45
CA MET A 167 -12.26 1.59 7.32
C MET A 167 -13.77 1.39 7.47
N PHE A 168 -14.34 0.45 6.73
CA PHE A 168 -15.78 0.19 6.78
C PHE A 168 -16.22 -0.45 8.10
N ALA A 169 -15.40 -1.34 8.70
CA ALA A 169 -15.67 -1.89 10.03
C ALA A 169 -15.71 -0.79 11.10
N THR A 170 -14.79 0.19 11.04
CA THR A 170 -14.78 1.35 11.95
C THR A 170 -16.03 2.22 11.81
N LEU A 171 -16.64 2.26 10.62
CA LEU A 171 -17.93 2.91 10.39
C LEU A 171 -19.14 2.09 10.88
N GLY A 172 -18.92 0.88 11.40
CA GLY A 172 -19.96 -0.03 11.88
C GLY A 172 -20.60 -0.90 10.80
N VAL A 173 -20.01 -0.97 9.60
CA VAL A 173 -20.44 -1.87 8.52
C VAL A 173 -20.13 -3.30 8.91
N ARG A 174 -21.06 -4.23 8.68
CA ARG A 174 -20.81 -5.66 8.84
C ARG A 174 -19.92 -6.14 7.70
N ILE A 175 -18.70 -6.59 8.01
CA ILE A 175 -17.74 -7.05 7.01
C ILE A 175 -17.65 -8.57 6.99
N ILE A 176 -17.64 -9.14 5.78
CA ILE A 176 -17.28 -10.53 5.53
C ILE A 176 -16.03 -10.52 4.63
N LEU A 177 -14.86 -10.74 5.22
CA LEU A 177 -13.58 -10.78 4.51
C LEU A 177 -13.25 -12.23 4.12
N ILE A 178 -13.05 -12.47 2.82
CA ILE A 178 -12.74 -13.78 2.25
C ILE A 178 -11.31 -13.74 1.69
N GLU A 179 -10.49 -14.68 2.12
CA GLU A 179 -9.11 -14.80 1.66
C GLU A 179 -8.78 -16.28 1.41
N LYS A 180 -8.19 -16.55 0.25
CA LYS A 180 -7.77 -17.89 -0.17
C LYS A 180 -6.61 -18.45 0.68
N ARG A 181 -5.73 -17.58 1.15
CA ARG A 181 -4.56 -17.94 1.95
C ARG A 181 -4.95 -18.15 3.42
N PRO A 182 -4.08 -18.84 4.19
CA PRO A 182 -4.34 -19.09 5.61
C PRO A 182 -4.22 -17.85 6.49
N ARG A 183 -3.57 -16.77 6.00
CA ARG A 183 -3.30 -15.54 6.74
C ARG A 183 -3.52 -14.31 5.87
N LEU A 184 -3.95 -13.21 6.48
CA LEU A 184 -3.97 -11.90 5.85
C LEU A 184 -2.53 -11.40 5.68
N LEU A 185 -2.29 -10.48 4.72
CA LEU A 185 -1.00 -9.78 4.57
C LEU A 185 0.22 -10.70 4.74
N GLU A 186 0.26 -11.82 4.05
CA GLU A 186 1.19 -12.94 4.25
C GLU A 186 2.68 -12.55 4.23
N PHE A 187 3.00 -11.44 3.59
CA PHE A 187 4.36 -10.89 3.51
C PHE A 187 4.77 -10.06 4.75
N ALA A 188 3.84 -9.74 5.65
CA ALA A 188 4.10 -9.00 6.87
C ALA A 188 4.37 -9.95 8.05
N ASP A 189 5.03 -9.44 9.08
CA ASP A 189 5.31 -10.17 10.32
C ASP A 189 4.04 -10.78 10.92
N ALA A 190 4.10 -12.06 11.25
CA ALA A 190 2.94 -12.85 11.69
C ALA A 190 2.30 -12.27 12.95
N GLU A 191 3.11 -11.83 13.92
CA GLU A 191 2.62 -11.29 15.19
C GLU A 191 1.87 -9.95 14.99
N MET A 192 2.35 -9.10 14.05
CA MET A 192 1.66 -7.86 13.71
C MET A 192 0.32 -8.14 13.02
N VAL A 193 0.29 -9.11 12.10
CA VAL A 193 -0.94 -9.50 11.40
C VAL A 193 -1.95 -10.16 12.34
N GLU A 194 -1.49 -10.94 13.32
CA GLU A 194 -2.38 -11.54 14.31
C GLU A 194 -3.00 -10.50 15.24
N ALA A 195 -2.22 -9.50 15.65
CA ALA A 195 -2.75 -8.37 16.42
C ALA A 195 -3.82 -7.59 15.65
N LEU A 196 -3.60 -7.36 14.34
CA LEU A 196 -4.62 -6.76 13.47
C LEU A 196 -5.86 -7.67 13.36
N SER A 197 -5.65 -8.97 13.16
CA SER A 197 -6.74 -9.94 13.03
C SER A 197 -7.60 -10.02 14.30
N TYR A 198 -6.97 -9.91 15.47
CA TYR A 198 -7.68 -9.80 16.74
C TYR A 198 -8.53 -8.52 16.79
N ASN A 199 -7.95 -7.36 16.47
CA ASN A 199 -8.67 -6.09 16.40
C ASN A 199 -9.85 -6.13 15.42
N LEU A 200 -9.69 -6.76 14.25
CA LEU A 200 -10.78 -6.95 13.28
C LEU A 200 -11.92 -7.79 13.84
N ARG A 201 -11.62 -8.85 14.61
CA ARG A 201 -12.66 -9.68 15.28
C ARG A 201 -13.43 -8.86 16.31
N ASP A 202 -12.75 -8.02 17.10
CA ASP A 202 -13.38 -7.12 18.07
C ASP A 202 -14.33 -6.13 17.39
N HIS A 203 -14.01 -5.69 16.16
CA HIS A 203 -14.87 -4.88 15.30
C HIS A 203 -15.88 -5.73 14.49
N ARG A 204 -16.15 -6.98 14.89
CA ARG A 204 -17.15 -7.90 14.34
C ARG A 204 -16.94 -8.24 12.85
N VAL A 205 -15.70 -8.16 12.36
CA VAL A 205 -15.36 -8.63 11.01
C VAL A 205 -15.38 -10.16 11.00
N THR A 206 -16.15 -10.74 10.10
CA THR A 206 -16.15 -12.19 9.86
C THR A 206 -15.07 -12.52 8.84
N MET A 207 -13.97 -13.11 9.28
CA MET A 207 -12.90 -13.57 8.38
C MET A 207 -13.14 -15.02 7.94
N ARG A 208 -13.05 -15.25 6.64
CA ARG A 208 -13.09 -16.56 5.99
C ARG A 208 -11.76 -16.80 5.27
N LEU A 209 -10.82 -17.34 6.02
CA LEU A 209 -9.50 -17.72 5.51
C LEU A 209 -9.58 -19.14 4.92
N ASN A 210 -8.64 -19.49 4.01
CA ASN A 210 -8.65 -20.73 3.24
C ASN A 210 -9.95 -20.94 2.46
N GLU A 211 -10.54 -19.85 1.95
CA GLU A 211 -11.79 -19.88 1.18
C GLU A 211 -11.64 -19.09 -0.13
N GLU A 212 -12.11 -19.66 -1.23
CA GLU A 212 -12.11 -19.01 -2.54
C GLU A 212 -13.53 -18.76 -3.02
N VAL A 213 -13.78 -17.57 -3.59
CA VAL A 213 -15.04 -17.25 -4.26
C VAL A 213 -15.05 -17.86 -5.65
N GLN A 214 -16.07 -18.68 -5.95
CA GLN A 214 -16.24 -19.32 -7.23
C GLN A 214 -17.12 -18.52 -8.21
N SER A 215 -18.17 -17.88 -7.69
CA SER A 215 -19.02 -16.97 -8.47
C SER A 215 -19.71 -15.96 -7.57
N VAL A 216 -20.20 -14.90 -8.18
CA VAL A 216 -20.96 -13.84 -7.53
C VAL A 216 -22.19 -13.55 -8.38
N GLU A 217 -23.34 -13.41 -7.74
CA GLU A 217 -24.61 -13.10 -8.39
C GLU A 217 -25.25 -11.88 -7.72
N GLU A 218 -25.80 -11.00 -8.52
CA GLU A 218 -26.70 -9.94 -8.06
C GLU A 218 -28.13 -10.47 -8.03
N MET A 219 -28.78 -10.31 -6.89
CA MET A 219 -30.15 -10.77 -6.67
C MET A 219 -31.17 -9.71 -7.13
N PRO A 220 -32.43 -10.09 -7.40
CA PRO A 220 -33.48 -9.15 -7.83
C PRO A 220 -33.76 -7.99 -6.84
N ASP A 221 -33.47 -8.20 -5.55
CA ASP A 221 -33.58 -7.17 -4.50
C ASP A 221 -32.37 -6.22 -4.41
N GLY A 222 -31.39 -6.41 -5.29
CA GLY A 222 -30.15 -5.63 -5.33
C GLY A 222 -29.07 -6.13 -4.35
N SER A 223 -29.34 -7.18 -3.57
CA SER A 223 -28.29 -7.80 -2.75
C SER A 223 -27.30 -8.62 -3.60
N VAL A 224 -26.14 -8.90 -3.05
CA VAL A 224 -25.08 -9.68 -3.71
C VAL A 224 -24.86 -10.98 -2.95
N VAL A 225 -24.80 -12.09 -3.68
CA VAL A 225 -24.51 -13.42 -3.12
C VAL A 225 -23.20 -13.95 -3.68
N ALA A 226 -22.23 -14.22 -2.80
CA ALA A 226 -20.97 -14.88 -3.15
C ALA A 226 -21.06 -16.38 -2.83
N TYR A 227 -20.72 -17.20 -3.80
CA TYR A 227 -20.66 -18.67 -3.68
C TYR A 227 -19.20 -19.09 -3.50
N LEU A 228 -18.94 -19.83 -2.43
CA LEU A 228 -17.60 -20.26 -2.05
C LEU A 228 -17.29 -21.67 -2.58
N GLU A 229 -16.00 -22.00 -2.68
CA GLU A 229 -15.53 -23.35 -3.01
C GLU A 229 -16.08 -24.40 -2.04
N SER A 230 -16.18 -24.07 -0.75
CA SER A 230 -16.80 -24.91 0.28
C SER A 230 -18.32 -25.08 0.14
N LYS A 231 -18.94 -24.59 -0.95
CA LYS A 231 -20.39 -24.59 -1.23
C LYS A 231 -21.21 -23.69 -0.28
N LYS A 232 -20.58 -22.93 0.59
CA LYS A 232 -21.27 -21.92 1.41
C LYS A 232 -21.68 -20.72 0.54
N LYS A 233 -22.75 -20.07 0.97
CA LYS A 233 -23.27 -18.84 0.35
C LYS A 233 -23.18 -17.70 1.37
N LEU A 234 -22.71 -16.55 0.93
CA LEU A 234 -22.60 -15.35 1.75
C LEU A 234 -23.34 -14.22 1.05
N SER A 235 -24.21 -13.52 1.79
CA SER A 235 -24.99 -12.41 1.26
C SER A 235 -24.54 -11.08 1.86
N GLY A 236 -24.58 -10.02 1.04
CA GLY A 236 -24.28 -8.65 1.44
C GLY A 236 -24.96 -7.65 0.53
N ASP A 237 -24.91 -6.37 0.88
CA ASP A 237 -25.45 -5.29 0.05
C ASP A 237 -24.49 -4.93 -1.09
N ALA A 238 -23.19 -5.13 -0.86
CA ALA A 238 -22.16 -4.91 -1.87
C ALA A 238 -20.99 -5.88 -1.71
N LEU A 239 -20.19 -6.02 -2.78
CA LEU A 239 -18.97 -6.81 -2.82
C LEU A 239 -17.82 -5.98 -3.40
N LEU A 240 -16.71 -5.93 -2.66
CA LEU A 240 -15.44 -5.38 -3.11
C LEU A 240 -14.51 -6.52 -3.56
N TYR A 241 -14.10 -6.50 -4.83
CA TYR A 241 -13.12 -7.43 -5.38
C TYR A 241 -11.72 -6.82 -5.32
N ALA A 242 -10.85 -7.33 -4.46
CA ALA A 242 -9.52 -6.79 -4.15
C ALA A 242 -8.42 -7.87 -4.18
N VAL A 243 -8.46 -8.79 -5.16
CA VAL A 243 -7.52 -9.93 -5.23
C VAL A 243 -6.19 -9.63 -5.94
N GLY A 244 -5.95 -8.38 -6.26
CA GLY A 244 -4.68 -7.92 -6.83
C GLY A 244 -4.84 -7.01 -8.03
N ARG A 245 -3.69 -6.67 -8.60
CA ARG A 245 -3.57 -5.76 -9.75
C ARG A 245 -2.69 -6.41 -10.82
N GLN A 246 -2.86 -5.98 -12.06
CA GLN A 246 -2.06 -6.40 -13.22
C GLN A 246 -1.46 -5.20 -13.93
N GLY A 247 -0.33 -5.40 -14.61
CA GLY A 247 0.36 -4.35 -15.36
C GLY A 247 -0.55 -3.70 -16.41
N ASN A 248 -0.48 -2.39 -16.53
CA ASN A 248 -1.31 -1.62 -17.46
C ASN A 248 -0.55 -1.42 -18.77
N VAL A 249 -0.46 -2.47 -19.60
CA VAL A 249 0.40 -2.54 -20.79
C VAL A 249 -0.36 -2.81 -22.09
N ASP A 250 -1.68 -3.03 -22.03
CA ASP A 250 -2.45 -3.55 -23.17
C ASP A 250 -2.40 -2.64 -24.40
N GLU A 251 -2.35 -1.32 -24.21
CA GLU A 251 -2.37 -0.33 -25.29
C GLU A 251 -0.96 0.05 -25.81
N LEU A 252 0.10 -0.40 -25.10
CA LEU A 252 1.47 0.00 -25.42
C LEU A 252 2.07 -0.68 -26.66
N ASN A 253 1.51 -1.82 -27.11
CA ASN A 253 2.07 -2.63 -28.20
C ASN A 253 3.56 -3.00 -27.95
N LEU A 254 3.88 -3.48 -26.74
CA LEU A 254 5.24 -3.81 -26.33
C LEU A 254 6.00 -4.80 -27.24
N PRO A 255 5.32 -5.75 -27.95
CA PRO A 255 6.00 -6.57 -28.95
C PRO A 255 6.71 -5.77 -30.05
N ALA A 256 6.14 -4.63 -30.51
CA ALA A 256 6.78 -3.77 -31.49
C ALA A 256 8.07 -3.12 -30.93
N ALA A 257 8.11 -2.85 -29.63
CA ALA A 257 9.29 -2.38 -28.91
C ALA A 257 10.24 -3.51 -28.51
N GLN A 258 9.90 -4.79 -28.81
CA GLN A 258 10.65 -5.97 -28.41
C GLN A 258 10.82 -6.07 -26.88
N VAL A 259 9.84 -5.62 -26.11
CA VAL A 259 9.80 -5.69 -24.63
C VAL A 259 8.87 -6.82 -24.20
N ASP A 260 9.34 -7.69 -23.31
CA ASP A 260 8.57 -8.81 -22.81
C ASP A 260 7.65 -8.41 -21.65
N VAL A 261 6.60 -9.19 -21.44
CA VAL A 261 5.72 -9.12 -20.28
C VAL A 261 5.42 -10.52 -19.74
N ASP A 262 5.19 -10.60 -18.43
CA ASP A 262 4.73 -11.85 -17.83
C ASP A 262 3.21 -12.04 -17.96
N ALA A 263 2.69 -13.16 -17.44
CA ALA A 263 1.27 -13.49 -17.46
C ALA A 263 0.36 -12.47 -16.71
N ARG A 264 0.94 -11.61 -15.88
CA ARG A 264 0.25 -10.53 -15.18
C ARG A 264 0.47 -9.16 -15.83
N GLY A 265 1.05 -9.10 -17.03
CA GLY A 265 1.37 -7.85 -17.73
C GLY A 265 2.51 -7.07 -17.06
N ARG A 266 3.36 -7.69 -16.24
CA ARG A 266 4.50 -7.03 -15.62
C ARG A 266 5.70 -7.07 -16.56
N ILE A 267 6.45 -5.98 -16.60
CA ILE A 267 7.64 -5.84 -17.45
C ILE A 267 8.87 -6.28 -16.64
N PRO A 268 9.58 -7.35 -17.05
CA PRO A 268 10.84 -7.74 -16.42
C PRO A 268 11.92 -6.68 -16.65
N VAL A 269 12.67 -6.36 -15.60
CA VAL A 269 13.79 -5.41 -15.63
C VAL A 269 14.97 -5.91 -14.84
N ASP A 270 16.17 -5.39 -15.13
CA ASP A 270 17.37 -5.61 -14.34
C ASP A 270 17.42 -4.74 -13.07
N ALA A 271 18.53 -4.80 -12.33
CA ALA A 271 18.75 -3.99 -11.13
C ALA A 271 18.80 -2.47 -11.40
N GLY A 272 19.02 -2.06 -12.63
CA GLY A 272 19.01 -0.67 -13.09
C GLY A 272 17.67 -0.21 -13.64
N TYR A 273 16.65 -1.09 -13.55
CA TYR A 273 15.31 -0.91 -14.14
C TYR A 273 15.28 -0.86 -15.67
N CYS A 274 16.34 -1.36 -16.32
CA CYS A 274 16.40 -1.50 -17.76
C CYS A 274 15.70 -2.80 -18.19
N THR A 275 14.92 -2.73 -19.27
CA THR A 275 14.33 -3.91 -19.92
C THR A 275 15.40 -4.64 -20.76
N LYS A 276 15.03 -5.69 -21.47
CA LYS A 276 15.95 -6.30 -22.44
C LYS A 276 16.38 -5.35 -23.57
N GLN A 277 15.66 -4.24 -23.77
CA GLN A 277 16.06 -3.16 -24.69
C GLN A 277 16.87 -2.11 -23.93
N PRO A 278 18.14 -1.84 -24.31
CA PRO A 278 19.08 -1.07 -23.48
C PRO A 278 18.68 0.40 -23.27
N HIS A 279 17.73 0.92 -24.03
CA HIS A 279 17.22 2.31 -23.96
C HIS A 279 15.78 2.40 -23.47
N ILE A 280 15.15 1.24 -23.11
CA ILE A 280 13.79 1.20 -22.59
C ILE A 280 13.83 0.71 -21.15
N TYR A 281 13.36 1.55 -20.25
CA TYR A 281 13.27 1.29 -18.81
C TYR A 281 11.80 1.10 -18.42
N ALA A 282 11.57 0.38 -17.32
CA ALA A 282 10.25 0.30 -16.72
C ALA A 282 10.34 0.44 -15.20
N VAL A 283 9.39 1.17 -14.60
CA VAL A 283 9.40 1.51 -13.17
C VAL A 283 8.00 1.53 -12.57
N GLY A 284 7.92 1.42 -11.27
CA GLY A 284 6.68 1.47 -10.52
C GLY A 284 5.89 0.17 -10.60
N ASP A 285 4.58 0.25 -10.36
CA ASP A 285 3.73 -0.93 -10.23
C ASP A 285 3.73 -1.84 -11.47
N VAL A 286 4.05 -1.31 -12.64
CA VAL A 286 4.09 -2.09 -13.89
C VAL A 286 5.20 -3.15 -13.91
N ILE A 287 6.23 -3.01 -13.06
CA ILE A 287 7.27 -4.03 -12.89
C ILE A 287 6.95 -5.01 -11.75
N GLY A 288 5.91 -4.75 -10.97
CA GLY A 288 5.44 -5.61 -9.89
C GLY A 288 5.90 -5.17 -8.50
N PHE A 289 6.15 -6.15 -7.63
CA PHE A 289 6.54 -5.92 -6.24
C PHE A 289 7.82 -5.05 -6.13
N PRO A 290 7.86 -4.08 -5.19
CA PRO A 290 6.97 -3.92 -4.03
C PRO A 290 5.73 -3.03 -4.23
N SER A 291 5.46 -2.46 -5.39
CA SER A 291 4.24 -1.67 -5.72
C SER A 291 3.87 -0.62 -4.65
N LEU A 292 4.85 0.18 -4.25
CA LEU A 292 4.71 1.28 -3.30
C LEU A 292 5.03 2.60 -4.00
N ALA A 293 4.24 3.65 -3.75
CA ALA A 293 4.41 4.95 -4.41
C ALA A 293 5.81 5.53 -4.22
N SER A 294 6.35 5.52 -2.99
CA SER A 294 7.70 6.00 -2.68
C SER A 294 8.80 5.20 -3.40
N VAL A 295 8.62 3.88 -3.50
CA VAL A 295 9.54 3.00 -4.23
C VAL A 295 9.46 3.29 -5.73
N SER A 296 8.27 3.47 -6.29
CA SER A 296 8.08 3.83 -7.70
C SER A 296 8.79 5.15 -8.06
N MET A 297 8.74 6.15 -7.17
CA MET A 297 9.46 7.42 -7.34
C MET A 297 10.98 7.21 -7.34
N GLU A 298 11.49 6.39 -6.42
CA GLU A 298 12.93 6.09 -6.34
C GLU A 298 13.40 5.27 -7.55
N GLN A 299 12.61 4.30 -8.01
CA GLN A 299 12.87 3.55 -9.24
C GLN A 299 12.97 4.48 -10.45
N GLY A 300 12.03 5.46 -10.57
CA GLY A 300 12.05 6.47 -11.62
C GLY A 300 13.31 7.33 -11.58
N ARG A 301 13.77 7.71 -10.38
CA ARG A 301 15.02 8.47 -10.18
C ARG A 301 16.23 7.68 -10.64
N ILE A 302 16.31 6.40 -10.31
CA ILE A 302 17.42 5.52 -10.69
C ILE A 302 17.39 5.24 -12.19
N ALA A 303 16.24 4.86 -12.75
CA ALA A 303 16.10 4.59 -14.19
C ALA A 303 16.47 5.83 -15.04
N CYS A 304 16.01 7.01 -14.62
CA CYS A 304 16.38 8.26 -15.28
C CYS A 304 17.89 8.53 -15.25
N ALA A 305 18.57 8.24 -14.14
CA ALA A 305 20.01 8.41 -14.04
C ALA A 305 20.76 7.41 -14.95
N ASN A 306 20.35 6.15 -14.91
CA ASN A 306 20.94 5.09 -15.73
C ASN A 306 20.76 5.35 -17.22
N ALA A 307 19.59 5.83 -17.66
CA ALA A 307 19.32 6.21 -19.03
C ALA A 307 20.31 7.26 -19.58
N PHE A 308 20.93 8.05 -18.69
CA PHE A 308 21.90 9.07 -19.05
C PHE A 308 23.32 8.80 -18.53
N GLY A 309 23.64 7.53 -18.25
CA GLY A 309 24.97 7.08 -17.87
C GLY A 309 25.45 7.61 -16.51
N LYS A 310 24.52 7.98 -15.60
CA LYS A 310 24.84 8.45 -14.26
C LYS A 310 24.56 7.36 -13.23
N THR A 311 25.51 7.06 -12.36
CA THR A 311 25.31 6.14 -11.24
C THR A 311 24.71 6.88 -10.06
N ILE A 312 23.65 6.34 -9.49
CA ILE A 312 23.04 6.83 -8.25
C ILE A 312 23.15 5.73 -7.19
N GLN A 313 23.61 6.11 -6.00
CA GLN A 313 23.53 5.22 -4.86
C GLN A 313 22.08 5.17 -4.35
N SER A 314 21.54 3.99 -4.25
CA SER A 314 20.26 3.69 -3.61
C SER A 314 20.39 2.39 -2.83
N ASN A 315 19.60 2.23 -1.78
CA ASN A 315 19.57 1.00 -1.00
C ASN A 315 18.20 0.30 -1.17
N PRO A 316 18.01 -0.44 -2.28
CA PRO A 316 16.74 -1.08 -2.58
C PRO A 316 16.36 -2.20 -1.59
N ALA A 317 17.31 -2.71 -0.80
CA ALA A 317 17.07 -3.77 0.19
C ALA A 317 16.33 -3.27 1.46
N SER A 318 16.11 -1.97 1.62
CA SER A 318 15.61 -1.36 2.85
C SER A 318 14.42 -0.46 2.60
N TYR A 319 13.44 -0.90 1.79
CA TYR A 319 12.21 -0.14 1.59
C TYR A 319 11.27 -0.29 2.78
N PRO A 320 10.80 0.84 3.35
CA PRO A 320 9.80 0.81 4.40
C PRO A 320 8.42 0.52 3.81
N TYR A 321 7.66 -0.32 4.50
CA TYR A 321 6.26 -0.59 4.19
C TYR A 321 5.35 0.13 5.17
N GLY A 322 4.35 0.86 4.65
CA GLY A 322 3.23 1.40 5.41
C GLY A 322 1.93 0.80 4.90
N ILE A 323 1.18 0.15 5.78
CA ILE A 323 -0.15 -0.38 5.52
C ILE A 323 -1.11 0.41 6.41
N TYR A 324 -2.01 1.15 5.78
CA TYR A 324 -2.89 2.10 6.46
C TYR A 324 -4.18 1.44 6.94
N THR A 325 -4.03 0.29 7.60
CA THR A 325 -5.07 -0.35 8.39
C THR A 325 -5.49 0.53 9.58
N ILE A 326 -6.44 0.08 10.37
CA ILE A 326 -6.84 0.70 11.62
C ILE A 326 -6.76 -0.41 12.69
N PRO A 327 -5.71 -0.39 13.56
CA PRO A 327 -4.53 0.49 13.56
C PRO A 327 -3.56 0.24 12.40
N GLU A 328 -2.65 1.19 12.14
CA GLU A 328 -1.62 1.09 11.09
C GLU A 328 -0.63 -0.04 11.35
N ILE A 329 -0.12 -0.65 10.26
CA ILE A 329 1.04 -1.53 10.30
C ILE A 329 2.16 -0.88 9.48
N SER A 330 3.37 -0.88 10.02
CA SER A 330 4.55 -0.44 9.28
C SER A 330 5.75 -1.30 9.63
N PHE A 331 6.61 -1.58 8.63
CA PHE A 331 7.78 -2.41 8.87
C PHE A 331 8.89 -2.15 7.86
N ILE A 332 10.10 -2.53 8.25
CA ILE A 332 11.31 -2.55 7.41
C ILE A 332 12.19 -3.73 7.83
N GLY A 333 12.96 -4.27 6.90
CA GLY A 333 13.86 -5.40 7.12
C GLY A 333 13.15 -6.75 7.08
N LYS A 334 13.75 -7.76 7.70
CA LYS A 334 13.27 -9.15 7.67
C LYS A 334 12.33 -9.47 8.81
N THR A 335 11.40 -10.40 8.58
CA THR A 335 10.56 -11.00 9.61
C THR A 335 11.31 -12.12 10.34
N GLU A 336 10.76 -12.60 11.46
CA GLU A 336 11.33 -13.75 12.19
C GLU A 336 11.33 -15.01 11.34
N GLU A 337 10.25 -15.24 10.57
CA GLU A 337 10.16 -16.40 9.69
C GLU A 337 11.28 -16.38 8.64
N GLN A 338 11.50 -15.23 7.98
CA GLN A 338 12.57 -15.09 6.99
C GLN A 338 13.97 -15.30 7.59
N LEU A 339 14.21 -14.81 8.80
CA LEU A 339 15.49 -15.00 9.47
C LEU A 339 15.70 -16.44 9.92
N THR A 340 14.64 -17.12 10.33
CA THR A 340 14.66 -18.53 10.66
C THR A 340 14.94 -19.39 9.42
N ASP A 341 14.28 -19.09 8.30
CA ASP A 341 14.51 -19.80 7.02
C ASP A 341 15.92 -19.57 6.47
N ASP A 342 16.53 -18.41 6.76
CA ASP A 342 17.89 -18.04 6.36
C ASP A 342 18.96 -18.49 7.37
N ASP A 343 18.61 -19.21 8.44
CA ASP A 343 19.51 -19.64 9.52
C ASP A 343 20.28 -18.48 10.19
N VAL A 344 19.71 -17.28 10.26
CA VAL A 344 20.32 -16.10 10.87
C VAL A 344 20.00 -16.07 12.38
N PRO A 345 21.01 -16.05 13.29
CA PRO A 345 20.77 -15.99 14.73
C PRO A 345 20.27 -14.60 15.13
N TYR A 346 19.02 -14.51 15.59
CA TYR A 346 18.38 -13.27 16.01
C TYR A 346 17.83 -13.33 17.43
N GLU A 347 17.54 -12.17 17.97
CA GLU A 347 16.77 -11.96 19.18
C GLU A 347 15.71 -10.88 18.93
N VAL A 348 14.61 -10.95 19.70
CA VAL A 348 13.46 -10.09 19.54
C VAL A 348 13.23 -9.26 20.79
N GLY A 349 13.07 -7.95 20.62
CA GLY A 349 12.58 -7.05 21.66
C GLY A 349 11.22 -6.48 21.31
N VAL A 350 10.30 -6.46 22.27
CA VAL A 350 8.94 -5.95 22.08
C VAL A 350 8.61 -4.92 23.14
N ALA A 351 7.93 -3.85 22.74
CA ALA A 351 7.30 -2.87 23.62
C ALA A 351 5.84 -2.67 23.23
N TYR A 352 4.95 -2.65 24.22
CA TYR A 352 3.53 -2.41 23.99
C TYR A 352 3.18 -0.94 24.26
N TYR A 353 2.34 -0.32 23.42
CA TYR A 353 1.91 1.06 23.60
C TYR A 353 1.20 1.25 24.96
N ARG A 354 0.45 0.26 25.43
CA ARG A 354 -0.19 0.30 26.75
C ARG A 354 0.78 0.42 27.94
N GLU A 355 2.07 0.12 27.73
CA GLU A 355 3.13 0.22 28.75
C GLU A 355 3.90 1.55 28.64
N ILE A 356 3.64 2.34 27.61
CA ILE A 356 4.27 3.62 27.34
C ILE A 356 3.28 4.75 27.66
N ALA A 357 3.73 5.78 28.35
CA ALA A 357 2.88 6.89 28.78
C ALA A 357 2.08 7.52 27.62
N ARG A 358 2.70 7.71 26.46
CA ARG A 358 2.02 8.27 25.27
C ARG A 358 0.92 7.35 24.76
N GLY A 359 1.13 6.04 24.76
CA GLY A 359 0.12 5.06 24.36
C GLY A 359 -1.09 5.08 25.31
N GLN A 360 -0.85 5.19 26.61
CA GLN A 360 -1.92 5.34 27.62
C GLN A 360 -2.70 6.65 27.43
N ILE A 361 -2.01 7.78 27.19
CA ILE A 361 -2.65 9.08 26.91
C ILE A 361 -3.55 9.02 25.68
N ARG A 362 -3.15 8.25 24.66
CA ARG A 362 -3.91 8.07 23.41
C ARG A 362 -5.02 7.02 23.53
N GLY A 363 -4.96 6.13 24.52
CA GLY A 363 -5.88 5.00 24.66
C GLY A 363 -5.62 3.88 23.65
N ASP A 364 -4.43 3.83 23.02
CA ASP A 364 -4.06 2.75 22.11
C ASP A 364 -3.58 1.52 22.90
N THR A 365 -4.46 0.54 23.02
CA THR A 365 -4.21 -0.73 23.71
C THR A 365 -3.69 -1.83 22.81
N THR A 366 -3.78 -1.67 21.49
CA THR A 366 -3.39 -2.65 20.47
C THR A 366 -1.94 -2.46 20.05
N GLY A 367 -1.45 -1.22 20.09
CA GLY A 367 -0.14 -0.83 19.56
C GLY A 367 1.02 -1.58 20.19
N ARG A 368 1.98 -1.96 19.33
CA ARG A 368 3.26 -2.55 19.74
C ARG A 368 4.36 -2.26 18.72
N LEU A 369 5.59 -2.21 19.22
CA LEU A 369 6.80 -2.10 18.41
C LEU A 369 7.69 -3.30 18.69
N LYS A 370 8.19 -3.93 17.65
CA LYS A 370 9.07 -5.09 17.66
C LYS A 370 10.36 -4.74 16.92
N ILE A 371 11.50 -4.98 17.56
CA ILE A 371 12.83 -4.90 16.98
C ILE A 371 13.39 -6.30 16.90
N ILE A 372 13.90 -6.68 15.73
CA ILE A 372 14.65 -7.92 15.52
C ILE A 372 16.10 -7.54 15.28
N PHE A 373 17.02 -8.14 16.02
CA PHE A 373 18.45 -7.84 15.91
C PHE A 373 19.30 -9.10 16.00
N HIS A 374 20.48 -9.05 15.40
CA HIS A 374 21.43 -10.17 15.39
C HIS A 374 21.98 -10.41 16.79
N ARG A 375 22.01 -11.67 17.26
CA ARG A 375 22.38 -12.02 18.65
C ARG A 375 23.81 -11.63 19.03
N GLU A 376 24.76 -11.74 18.08
CA GLU A 376 26.17 -11.45 18.35
C GLU A 376 26.53 -10.01 18.03
N THR A 377 26.23 -9.54 16.81
CA THR A 377 26.62 -8.21 16.33
C THR A 377 25.71 -7.09 16.83
N LYS A 378 24.51 -7.44 17.33
CA LYS A 378 23.42 -6.53 17.72
C LYS A 378 22.92 -5.62 16.59
N ALA A 379 23.30 -5.90 15.33
CA ALA A 379 22.82 -5.16 14.16
C ALA A 379 21.31 -5.31 14.02
N ILE A 380 20.61 -4.24 13.66
CA ILE A 380 19.16 -4.25 13.44
C ILE A 380 18.85 -5.02 12.15
N LEU A 381 18.04 -6.05 12.25
CA LEU A 381 17.61 -6.92 11.14
C LEU A 381 16.19 -6.62 10.66
N GLY A 382 15.33 -6.13 11.55
CA GLY A 382 13.97 -5.76 11.23
C GLY A 382 13.33 -4.90 12.30
N VAL A 383 12.39 -4.05 11.89
CA VAL A 383 11.52 -3.28 12.78
C VAL A 383 10.09 -3.41 12.27
N HIS A 384 9.19 -3.81 13.15
CA HIS A 384 7.78 -4.05 12.84
C HIS A 384 6.90 -3.36 13.88
N ILE A 385 5.92 -2.59 13.41
CA ILE A 385 5.09 -1.78 14.29
C ILE A 385 3.63 -1.94 13.88
N ILE A 386 2.76 -2.11 14.86
CA ILE A 386 1.31 -1.92 14.70
C ILE A 386 0.85 -0.92 15.73
N GLY A 387 0.01 0.04 15.36
CA GLY A 387 -0.52 1.05 16.27
C GLY A 387 -0.65 2.42 15.61
N GLU A 388 -1.15 3.39 16.37
CA GLU A 388 -1.25 4.78 15.89
C GLU A 388 0.14 5.32 15.55
N GLY A 389 0.26 5.96 14.37
CA GLY A 389 1.49 6.59 13.91
C GLY A 389 2.62 5.61 13.59
N ALA A 390 2.33 4.32 13.38
CA ALA A 390 3.33 3.30 13.05
C ALA A 390 4.14 3.67 11.81
N THR A 391 3.50 4.27 10.80
CA THR A 391 4.14 4.68 9.54
C THR A 391 5.16 5.79 9.72
N GLU A 392 4.94 6.72 10.66
CA GLU A 392 5.89 7.78 11.00
C GLU A 392 6.99 7.29 11.95
N LEU A 393 6.59 6.50 12.96
CA LEU A 393 7.49 5.99 13.99
C LEU A 393 8.57 5.06 13.42
N LEU A 394 8.27 4.32 12.34
CA LEU A 394 9.17 3.39 11.68
C LEU A 394 10.48 4.04 11.22
N HIS A 395 10.43 5.29 10.80
CA HIS A 395 11.58 5.98 10.20
C HIS A 395 12.75 6.18 11.18
N ILE A 396 12.52 6.15 12.49
CA ILE A 396 13.60 6.11 13.50
C ILE A 396 14.40 4.81 13.35
N GLY A 397 13.73 3.67 13.34
CA GLY A 397 14.38 2.37 13.16
C GLY A 397 15.04 2.22 11.79
N GLN A 398 14.37 2.71 10.75
CA GLN A 398 14.93 2.74 9.39
C GLN A 398 16.26 3.51 9.35
N ALA A 399 16.33 4.69 9.93
CA ALA A 399 17.55 5.50 9.94
C ALA A 399 18.70 4.76 10.63
N VAL A 400 18.44 4.18 11.81
CA VAL A 400 19.46 3.43 12.55
C VAL A 400 19.92 2.22 11.76
N MET A 401 18.99 1.46 11.17
CA MET A 401 19.28 0.27 10.37
C MET A 401 20.13 0.60 9.13
N ILE A 402 19.75 1.62 8.35
CA ILE A 402 20.46 2.00 7.12
C ILE A 402 21.88 2.52 7.42
N LEU A 403 22.06 3.22 8.54
CA LEU A 403 23.37 3.71 9.00
C LEU A 403 24.23 2.60 9.65
N GLY A 404 23.77 1.33 9.65
CA GLY A 404 24.50 0.22 10.24
C GLY A 404 24.55 0.26 11.77
N GLY A 405 23.57 0.93 12.39
CA GLY A 405 23.47 1.02 13.84
C GLY A 405 22.99 -0.30 14.47
N THR A 406 23.20 -0.40 15.78
CA THR A 406 22.86 -1.57 16.58
C THR A 406 21.71 -1.24 17.57
N VAL A 407 21.17 -2.26 18.20
CA VAL A 407 20.15 -2.10 19.25
C VAL A 407 20.65 -1.22 20.40
N ASP A 408 21.96 -1.16 20.65
CA ASP A 408 22.58 -0.31 21.70
C ASP A 408 22.33 1.20 21.46
N TYR A 409 22.09 1.63 20.21
CA TYR A 409 21.70 3.02 19.94
C TYR A 409 20.42 3.38 20.71
N PHE A 410 19.41 2.54 20.67
CA PHE A 410 18.13 2.82 21.35
C PHE A 410 18.27 2.81 22.87
N ILE A 411 19.16 1.98 23.43
CA ILE A 411 19.44 1.91 24.85
C ILE A 411 20.12 3.20 25.34
N ASN A 412 21.11 3.69 24.58
CA ASN A 412 21.97 4.80 24.96
C ASN A 412 21.42 6.18 24.57
N THR A 413 20.38 6.22 23.71
CA THR A 413 19.78 7.49 23.25
C THR A 413 18.67 7.94 24.21
N VAL A 414 18.56 9.25 24.43
CA VAL A 414 17.44 9.85 25.15
C VAL A 414 16.36 10.24 24.14
N PHE A 415 15.14 9.76 24.37
CA PHE A 415 13.97 10.16 23.60
C PHE A 415 13.13 11.17 24.38
N ASN A 416 12.41 12.03 23.68
CA ASN A 416 11.46 12.94 24.32
C ASN A 416 10.37 12.15 25.06
N TYR A 417 9.95 12.66 26.21
CA TYR A 417 8.89 12.09 27.04
C TYR A 417 7.74 13.09 27.20
N PRO A 418 6.45 12.68 27.04
CA PRO A 418 5.99 11.36 26.60
C PRO A 418 5.86 11.29 25.07
N THR A 419 6.49 10.33 24.42
CA THR A 419 6.36 10.04 22.98
C THR A 419 6.30 8.53 22.72
N LEU A 420 5.79 8.10 21.55
CA LEU A 420 5.83 6.70 21.15
C LEU A 420 7.26 6.23 20.79
N ALA A 421 8.20 7.15 20.56
CA ALA A 421 9.60 6.81 20.32
C ALA A 421 10.25 6.06 21.49
N GLU A 422 9.72 6.21 22.71
CA GLU A 422 10.17 5.44 23.89
C GLU A 422 10.01 3.92 23.72
N CYS A 423 9.08 3.48 22.81
CA CYS A 423 8.93 2.07 22.48
C CYS A 423 10.24 1.46 21.99
N TYR A 424 11.05 2.22 21.25
CA TYR A 424 12.35 1.72 20.79
C TYR A 424 13.26 1.35 21.96
N LYS A 425 13.33 2.22 22.95
CA LYS A 425 14.16 1.97 24.17
C LYS A 425 13.63 0.79 24.97
N ALA A 426 12.34 0.76 25.20
CA ALA A 426 11.70 -0.34 25.94
C ALA A 426 11.88 -1.69 25.23
N ALA A 427 11.66 -1.76 23.90
CA ALA A 427 11.89 -2.94 23.10
C ALA A 427 13.37 -3.36 23.10
N ALA A 428 14.30 -2.41 22.98
CA ALA A 428 15.73 -2.68 23.03
C ALA A 428 16.14 -3.34 24.37
N PHE A 429 15.71 -2.79 25.50
CA PHE A 429 15.95 -3.41 26.80
C PHE A 429 15.30 -4.79 26.93
N ASN A 430 14.05 -4.93 26.45
CA ASN A 430 13.35 -6.22 26.46
C ASN A 430 14.16 -7.30 25.72
N GLY A 431 14.69 -7.00 24.54
CA GLY A 431 15.48 -7.94 23.74
C GLY A 431 16.86 -8.25 24.35
N VAL A 432 17.62 -7.21 24.72
CA VAL A 432 18.99 -7.39 25.26
C VAL A 432 18.99 -8.14 26.57
N ASN A 433 17.97 -7.94 27.43
CA ASN A 433 17.84 -8.69 28.69
C ASN A 433 17.62 -10.20 28.48
N LYS A 434 17.14 -10.63 27.30
CA LYS A 434 17.02 -12.06 26.98
C LYS A 434 18.38 -12.68 26.65
N LEU A 435 19.32 -11.91 26.05
CA LEU A 435 20.67 -12.40 25.78
C LEU A 435 21.47 -12.70 27.04
N THR A 436 21.20 -12.00 28.16
CA THR A 436 21.94 -12.15 29.41
C THR A 436 21.40 -13.28 30.30
N LYS A 437 20.25 -13.88 29.95
CA LYS A 437 19.61 -14.96 30.69
C LYS A 437 19.95 -16.36 30.17
N LEU A 438 20.75 -16.47 29.15
CA LEU A 438 21.28 -17.70 28.54
C LEU A 438 22.77 -17.83 28.84
#